data_c70f616c0ccbc79a59607c1cd29a2bf9
#
_entry.id   c70f616c0ccbc79a59607c1cd29a2bf9
#
_cell.length_a   1.000
_cell.length_b   1.000
_cell.length_c   1.000
_cell.angle_alpha   90.00
_cell.angle_beta   90.00
_cell.angle_gamma   90.00
#
_symmetry.space_group_name_H-M   'P 1'
#
loop_
_entity.id
_entity.type
_entity.pdbx_description
1 polymer ?
#
loop_
_entity_poly.entity_id
_entity_poly.type
_entity_poly.pdbx_seq_one_letter_code
_entity_poly.pdbx_strand_id
1 'polypeptide(L)'
;MSRKPKYLIALEDIEKRNHGLLTPRHVVDEAEDPLSPLHNYFEWDDSEAGRKYRLYQARQLISKVRVRIEDNREQKYFNATVSIGESRTQGYVSRERVKSEDEIYAQVLQQAAQELIYWRKKYSSIKELRGIINEEELQPLLDSILADSI
;
A
#
# COMPACT_ATOMS: atom_id res chain seq x y z
N MET A 1 -2.08 -3.59 26.88
CA MET A 1 -1.81 -2.91 25.61
C MET A 1 -0.56 -3.50 24.96
N SER A 2 -0.69 -3.95 23.74
CA SER A 2 0.47 -4.44 23.00
C SER A 2 1.32 -3.26 22.54
N ARG A 3 2.63 -3.36 22.73
CA ARG A 3 3.57 -2.37 22.21
C ARG A 3 3.66 -2.49 20.70
N LYS A 4 3.81 -1.36 20.01
CA LYS A 4 4.13 -1.38 18.58
C LYS A 4 5.46 -2.12 18.36
N PRO A 5 5.55 -3.00 17.35
CA PRO A 5 6.83 -3.62 17.01
C PRO A 5 7.87 -2.57 16.66
N LYS A 6 9.14 -2.85 16.95
CA LYS A 6 10.23 -1.89 16.66
C LYS A 6 10.33 -1.57 15.17
N TYR A 7 10.09 -2.56 14.30
CA TYR A 7 10.14 -2.31 12.86
C TYR A 7 9.06 -1.31 12.42
N LEU A 8 7.87 -1.37 13.03
CA LEU A 8 6.79 -0.43 12.70
C LEU A 8 7.13 1.00 13.13
N ILE A 9 7.72 1.16 14.32
CA ILE A 9 8.18 2.48 14.78
C ILE A 9 9.19 3.04 13.79
N ALA A 10 10.12 2.22 13.31
CA ALA A 10 11.11 2.63 12.31
C ALA A 10 10.46 3.05 10.98
N LEU A 11 9.46 2.30 10.52
CA LEU A 11 8.72 2.66 9.31
C LEU A 11 7.97 3.99 9.48
N GLU A 12 7.34 4.20 10.63
CA GLU A 12 6.62 5.44 10.93
C GLU A 12 7.57 6.65 11.00
N ASP A 13 8.81 6.46 11.50
CA ASP A 13 9.83 7.50 11.52
C ASP A 13 10.25 7.89 10.10
N ILE A 14 10.43 6.91 9.22
CA ILE A 14 10.77 7.15 7.81
C ILE A 14 9.63 7.94 7.15
N GLU A 15 8.41 7.52 7.37
CA GLU A 15 7.21 8.20 6.87
C GLU A 15 7.19 9.67 7.27
N LYS A 16 7.41 9.97 8.55
CA LYS A 16 7.41 11.33 9.07
C LYS A 16 8.51 12.17 8.46
N ARG A 17 9.72 11.62 8.32
CA ARG A 17 10.86 12.33 7.74
C ARG A 17 10.71 12.58 6.25
N ASN A 18 9.88 11.80 5.56
CA ASN A 18 9.67 11.88 4.13
C ASN A 18 8.26 12.38 3.78
N HIS A 19 7.82 13.42 4.45
CA HIS A 19 6.57 14.14 4.15
C HIS A 19 5.33 13.25 4.16
N GLY A 20 5.29 12.24 5.03
CA GLY A 20 4.18 11.31 5.14
C GLY A 20 4.13 10.27 4.03
N LEU A 21 5.23 10.07 3.32
CA LEU A 21 5.35 9.07 2.25
C LEU A 21 6.38 8.01 2.64
N LEU A 22 6.01 6.75 2.50
CA LEU A 22 6.89 5.62 2.76
C LEU A 22 7.26 4.97 1.43
N THR A 23 8.54 5.01 1.06
CA THR A 23 9.01 4.40 -0.18
C THR A 23 9.90 3.20 0.11
N PRO A 24 9.86 2.16 -0.74
CA PRO A 24 10.77 1.01 -0.56
C PRO A 24 12.25 1.42 -0.51
N ARG A 25 12.65 2.37 -1.33
CA ARG A 25 14.04 2.86 -1.35
C ARG A 25 14.45 3.43 0.00
N HIS A 26 13.63 4.30 0.59
CA HIS A 26 13.94 4.88 1.90
C HIS A 26 13.99 3.82 3.00
N VAL A 27 13.13 2.81 2.91
CA VAL A 27 13.14 1.69 3.86
C VAL A 27 14.45 0.90 3.75
N VAL A 28 14.89 0.59 2.54
CA VAL A 28 16.17 -0.13 2.31
C VAL A 28 17.35 0.71 2.79
N ASP A 29 17.37 2.01 2.48
CA ASP A 29 18.45 2.91 2.90
C ASP A 29 18.59 2.95 4.41
N GLU A 30 17.48 3.06 5.12
CA GLU A 30 17.46 3.06 6.59
C GLU A 30 17.91 1.70 7.16
N ALA A 31 17.52 0.62 6.51
CA ALA A 31 17.81 -0.74 6.95
C ALA A 31 19.28 -1.13 6.76
N GLU A 32 20.05 -0.38 5.97
CA GLU A 32 21.49 -0.63 5.76
C GLU A 32 22.28 -0.54 7.07
N ASP A 33 21.85 0.30 8.01
CA ASP A 33 22.47 0.40 9.31
C ASP A 33 22.22 -0.89 10.09
N PRO A 34 23.28 -1.63 10.51
CA PRO A 34 23.11 -2.86 11.27
C PRO A 34 22.39 -2.67 12.61
N LEU A 35 22.33 -1.44 13.13
CA LEU A 35 21.62 -1.13 14.36
C LEU A 35 20.14 -0.84 14.13
N SER A 36 19.71 -0.68 12.88
CA SER A 36 18.31 -0.43 12.56
C SER A 36 17.45 -1.67 12.88
N PRO A 37 16.26 -1.48 13.47
CA PRO A 37 15.31 -2.59 13.64
C PRO A 37 14.86 -3.23 12.34
N LEU A 38 15.12 -2.57 11.22
CA LEU A 38 14.75 -3.07 9.88
C LEU A 38 15.82 -3.95 9.26
N HIS A 39 17.07 -3.87 9.73
CA HIS A 39 18.21 -4.52 9.09
C HIS A 39 18.01 -6.02 8.85
N ASN A 40 17.54 -6.74 9.85
CA ASN A 40 17.41 -8.19 9.79
C ASN A 40 16.25 -8.71 8.92
N TYR A 41 15.45 -7.82 8.38
CA TYR A 41 14.36 -8.17 7.46
C TYR A 41 14.82 -8.30 6.01
N PHE A 42 16.13 -8.05 5.74
CA PHE A 42 16.66 -7.96 4.37
C PHE A 42 17.85 -8.87 4.17
N GLU A 43 18.04 -9.28 2.92
CA GLU A 43 19.23 -9.98 2.47
C GLU A 43 20.26 -8.94 2.00
N TRP A 44 21.48 -8.99 2.53
CA TRP A 44 22.50 -7.99 2.21
C TRP A 44 23.53 -8.54 1.24
N ASP A 45 23.12 -8.72 0.00
CA ASP A 45 23.95 -9.11 -1.14
C ASP A 45 24.25 -7.86 -1.96
N ASP A 46 25.52 -7.61 -2.28
CA ASP A 46 25.96 -6.40 -2.99
C ASP A 46 25.67 -6.43 -4.49
N SER A 47 25.14 -7.53 -5.02
CA SER A 47 24.79 -7.62 -6.44
C SER A 47 23.58 -6.75 -6.78
N GLU A 48 23.44 -6.42 -8.08
CA GLU A 48 22.26 -5.69 -8.57
C GLU A 48 20.97 -6.47 -8.32
N ALA A 49 21.02 -7.79 -8.46
CA ALA A 49 19.87 -8.65 -8.13
C ALA A 49 19.50 -8.54 -6.65
N GLY A 50 20.50 -8.48 -5.77
CA GLY A 50 20.29 -8.28 -4.33
C GLY A 50 19.59 -6.96 -4.03
N ARG A 51 19.95 -5.88 -4.73
CA ARG A 51 19.28 -4.58 -4.57
C ARG A 51 17.81 -4.65 -4.95
N LYS A 52 17.51 -5.26 -6.09
CA LYS A 52 16.12 -5.44 -6.55
C LYS A 52 15.34 -6.30 -5.56
N TYR A 53 15.97 -7.33 -5.03
CA TYR A 53 15.35 -8.19 -4.04
C TYR A 53 15.04 -7.43 -2.75
N ARG A 54 15.96 -6.58 -2.29
CA ARG A 54 15.70 -5.75 -1.10
C ARG A 54 14.53 -4.81 -1.30
N LEU A 55 14.36 -4.21 -2.48
CA LEU A 55 13.17 -3.39 -2.77
C LEU A 55 11.89 -4.21 -2.71
N TYR A 56 11.93 -5.44 -3.21
CA TYR A 56 10.81 -6.38 -3.10
C TYR A 56 10.50 -6.69 -1.62
N GLN A 57 11.53 -6.98 -0.83
CA GLN A 57 11.36 -7.26 0.60
C GLN A 57 10.77 -6.05 1.33
N ALA A 58 11.17 -4.83 0.95
CA ALA A 58 10.62 -3.61 1.53
C ALA A 58 9.12 -3.49 1.23
N ARG A 59 8.70 -3.75 0.00
CA ARG A 59 7.28 -3.74 -0.37
C ARG A 59 6.49 -4.77 0.44
N GLN A 60 7.04 -5.98 0.61
CA GLN A 60 6.39 -7.02 1.40
C GLN A 60 6.25 -6.61 2.86
N LEU A 61 7.28 -6.00 3.42
CA LEU A 61 7.27 -5.53 4.80
C LEU A 61 6.19 -4.46 5.02
N ILE A 62 6.12 -3.48 4.12
CA ILE A 62 5.11 -2.41 4.18
C ILE A 62 3.69 -2.99 4.05
N SER A 63 3.50 -3.91 3.10
CA SER A 63 2.17 -4.46 2.81
C SER A 63 1.61 -5.33 3.92
N LYS A 64 2.46 -5.90 4.78
CA LYS A 64 1.98 -6.76 5.87
C LYS A 64 1.50 -5.99 7.10
N VAL A 65 1.77 -4.69 7.19
CA VAL A 65 1.37 -3.89 8.36
C VAL A 65 -0.14 -3.75 8.39
N ARG A 66 -0.74 -4.05 9.53
CA ARG A 66 -2.18 -3.96 9.74
C ARG A 66 -2.48 -3.00 10.89
N VAL A 67 -3.62 -2.32 10.77
CA VAL A 67 -4.18 -1.52 11.86
C VAL A 67 -5.50 -2.15 12.30
N ARG A 68 -5.82 -2.01 13.57
CA ARG A 68 -7.08 -2.50 14.11
C ARG A 68 -8.13 -1.40 13.95
N ILE A 69 -9.20 -1.72 13.21
CA ILE A 69 -10.35 -0.85 13.03
C ILE A 69 -11.58 -1.65 13.47
N GLU A 70 -12.19 -1.22 14.58
CA GLU A 70 -13.23 -1.96 15.26
C GLU A 70 -12.73 -3.37 15.59
N ASP A 71 -13.36 -4.42 15.06
CA ASP A 71 -12.96 -5.81 15.31
C ASP A 71 -12.10 -6.40 14.18
N ASN A 72 -11.77 -5.59 13.16
CA ASN A 72 -11.05 -6.05 11.99
C ASN A 72 -9.62 -5.51 11.96
N ARG A 73 -8.73 -6.30 11.36
CA ARG A 73 -7.39 -5.86 11.02
C ARG A 73 -7.36 -5.49 9.55
N GLU A 74 -7.10 -4.22 9.26
CA GLU A 74 -7.08 -3.71 7.91
C GLU A 74 -5.69 -3.23 7.53
N GLN A 75 -5.43 -3.17 6.23
CA GLN A 75 -4.16 -2.71 5.69
C GLN A 75 -3.90 -1.27 6.10
N LYS A 76 -2.67 -0.98 6.58
CA LYS A 76 -2.30 0.35 7.02
C LYS A 76 -1.84 1.24 5.86
N TYR A 77 -1.06 0.69 4.92
CA TYR A 77 -0.42 1.47 3.86
C TYR A 77 -0.99 1.14 2.50
N PHE A 78 -1.16 2.17 1.68
CA PHE A 78 -1.69 2.07 0.32
C PHE A 78 -0.74 2.76 -0.65
N ASN A 79 -0.52 2.15 -1.81
CA ASN A 79 0.28 2.76 -2.86
C ASN A 79 -0.46 3.97 -3.45
N ALA A 80 0.25 5.08 -3.61
CA ALA A 80 -0.32 6.29 -4.16
C ALA A 80 0.77 7.19 -4.72
N THR A 81 0.40 8.11 -5.59
CA THR A 81 1.28 9.17 -6.07
C THR A 81 0.89 10.46 -5.37
N VAL A 82 1.87 11.10 -4.74
CA VAL A 82 1.66 12.33 -3.97
C VAL A 82 2.59 13.43 -4.46
N SER A 83 2.19 14.68 -4.22
CA SER A 83 3.04 15.83 -4.52
C SER A 83 3.94 16.13 -3.32
N ILE A 84 5.25 16.20 -3.57
CA ILE A 84 6.23 16.67 -2.59
C ILE A 84 6.94 17.85 -3.25
N GLY A 85 6.61 19.07 -2.82
CA GLY A 85 7.05 20.28 -3.52
C GLY A 85 6.48 20.30 -4.94
N GLU A 86 7.33 20.40 -5.95
CA GLU A 86 6.93 20.39 -7.36
C GLU A 86 6.97 19.00 -7.99
N SER A 87 7.45 17.99 -7.25
CA SER A 87 7.61 16.62 -7.76
C SER A 87 6.41 15.74 -7.41
N ARG A 88 6.07 14.85 -8.34
CA ARG A 88 5.09 13.78 -8.11
C ARG A 88 5.86 12.51 -7.77
N THR A 89 5.63 11.96 -6.60
CA THR A 89 6.38 10.80 -6.09
C THR A 89 5.43 9.66 -5.73
N GLN A 90 5.74 8.48 -6.23
CA GLN A 90 4.99 7.27 -5.90
C GLN A 90 5.56 6.63 -4.64
N GLY A 91 4.69 6.17 -3.76
CA GLY A 91 5.07 5.46 -2.53
C GLY A 91 3.85 4.96 -1.80
N TYR A 92 4.01 4.74 -0.51
CA TYR A 92 2.93 4.23 0.34
C TYR A 92 2.51 5.30 1.34
N VAL A 93 1.22 5.49 1.46
CA VAL A 93 0.62 6.45 2.39
C VAL A 93 -0.22 5.71 3.42
N SER A 94 -0.36 6.29 4.60
CA SER A 94 -1.16 5.70 5.67
C SER A 94 -2.64 5.75 5.34
N ARG A 95 -3.40 4.84 5.96
CA ARG A 95 -4.87 4.81 5.83
C ARG A 95 -5.51 6.14 6.24
N GLU A 96 -4.99 6.77 7.29
CA GLU A 96 -5.48 8.07 7.74
C GLU A 96 -5.34 9.14 6.67
N ARG A 97 -4.20 9.14 5.99
CA ARG A 97 -3.95 10.08 4.89
C ARG A 97 -4.84 9.82 3.70
N VAL A 98 -5.09 8.54 3.37
CA VAL A 98 -6.04 8.17 2.30
C VAL A 98 -7.40 8.77 2.57
N LYS A 99 -7.88 8.68 3.82
CA LYS A 99 -9.21 9.18 4.19
C LYS A 99 -9.28 10.70 4.23
N SER A 100 -8.17 11.38 4.49
CA SER A 100 -8.16 12.84 4.69
C SER A 100 -7.86 13.66 3.44
N GLU A 101 -7.33 13.04 2.39
CA GLU A 101 -6.97 13.74 1.15
C GLU A 101 -7.74 13.16 -0.03
N ASP A 102 -8.65 13.96 -0.60
CA ASP A 102 -9.56 13.51 -1.66
C ASP A 102 -8.85 12.95 -2.88
N GLU A 103 -7.74 13.56 -3.29
CA GLU A 103 -6.96 13.10 -4.44
C GLU A 103 -6.39 11.69 -4.20
N ILE A 104 -5.88 11.43 -3.01
CA ILE A 104 -5.34 10.12 -2.64
C ILE A 104 -6.48 9.10 -2.50
N TYR A 105 -7.58 9.50 -1.89
CA TYR A 105 -8.76 8.66 -1.75
C TYR A 105 -9.27 8.19 -3.12
N ALA A 106 -9.33 9.11 -4.09
CA ALA A 106 -9.75 8.79 -5.45
C ALA A 106 -8.82 7.77 -6.12
N GLN A 107 -7.50 7.88 -5.92
CA GLN A 107 -6.55 6.91 -6.46
C GLN A 107 -6.78 5.51 -5.89
N VAL A 108 -7.03 5.40 -4.59
CA VAL A 108 -7.28 4.12 -3.92
C VAL A 108 -8.60 3.50 -4.39
N LEU A 109 -9.64 4.32 -4.54
CA LEU A 109 -10.94 3.85 -5.07
C LEU A 109 -10.79 3.32 -6.49
N GLN A 110 -10.08 4.04 -7.35
CA GLN A 110 -9.83 3.62 -8.72
C GLN A 110 -9.09 2.28 -8.78
N GLN A 111 -8.07 2.14 -7.95
CA GLN A 111 -7.29 0.92 -7.87
C GLN A 111 -8.15 -0.26 -7.40
N ALA A 112 -8.96 -0.04 -6.36
CA ALA A 112 -9.87 -1.07 -5.85
C ALA A 112 -10.91 -1.48 -6.90
N ALA A 113 -11.43 -0.52 -7.66
CA ALA A 113 -12.38 -0.78 -8.74
C ALA A 113 -11.76 -1.66 -9.82
N GLN A 114 -10.51 -1.35 -10.22
CA GLN A 114 -9.79 -2.14 -11.22
C GLN A 114 -9.52 -3.57 -10.73
N GLU A 115 -9.17 -3.72 -9.46
CA GLU A 115 -8.97 -5.05 -8.85
C GLU A 115 -10.25 -5.86 -8.85
N LEU A 116 -11.40 -5.24 -8.53
CA LEU A 116 -12.69 -5.92 -8.56
C LEU A 116 -13.07 -6.36 -9.97
N ILE A 117 -12.83 -5.52 -10.98
CA ILE A 117 -13.07 -5.87 -12.38
C ILE A 117 -12.21 -7.07 -12.78
N TYR A 118 -10.94 -7.03 -12.42
CA TYR A 118 -10.01 -8.13 -12.70
C TYR A 118 -10.46 -9.42 -12.02
N TRP A 119 -10.82 -9.34 -10.75
CA TRP A 119 -11.30 -10.48 -9.96
C TRP A 119 -12.54 -11.09 -10.61
N ARG A 120 -13.51 -10.26 -10.98
CA ARG A 120 -14.76 -10.68 -11.60
C ARG A 120 -14.52 -11.41 -12.93
N LYS A 121 -13.62 -10.86 -13.77
CA LYS A 121 -13.26 -11.49 -15.04
C LYS A 121 -12.56 -12.84 -14.85
N LYS A 122 -11.66 -12.90 -13.87
CA LYS A 122 -10.88 -14.10 -13.57
C LYS A 122 -11.79 -15.28 -13.17
N TYR A 123 -12.85 -15.01 -12.46
CA TYR A 123 -13.73 -16.03 -11.90
C TYR A 123 -15.12 -16.06 -12.54
N SER A 124 -15.28 -15.48 -13.71
CA SER A 124 -16.59 -15.34 -14.37
C SER A 124 -17.27 -16.66 -14.72
N SER A 125 -16.49 -17.73 -14.92
CA SER A 125 -17.02 -19.06 -15.23
C SER A 125 -17.36 -19.89 -13.99
N ILE A 126 -17.02 -19.42 -12.79
CA ILE A 126 -17.25 -20.14 -11.55
C ILE A 126 -18.61 -19.74 -11.00
N LYS A 127 -19.59 -20.63 -11.11
CA LYS A 127 -20.99 -20.37 -10.79
C LYS A 127 -21.21 -19.86 -9.35
N GLU A 128 -20.53 -20.47 -8.40
CA GLU A 128 -20.65 -20.12 -6.97
C GLU A 128 -20.19 -18.71 -6.66
N LEU A 129 -19.28 -18.17 -7.44
CA LEU A 129 -18.73 -16.84 -7.22
C LEU A 129 -19.49 -15.74 -7.94
N ARG A 130 -20.27 -16.08 -8.98
CA ARG A 130 -21.02 -15.07 -9.75
C ARG A 130 -22.06 -14.30 -8.96
N GLY A 131 -22.60 -14.91 -7.90
CA GLY A 131 -23.66 -14.29 -7.09
C GLY A 131 -23.15 -13.48 -5.89
N ILE A 132 -21.82 -13.52 -5.64
CA ILE A 132 -21.26 -12.87 -4.46
C ILE A 132 -21.21 -11.35 -4.63
N ILE A 133 -20.91 -10.90 -5.84
CA ILE A 133 -20.89 -9.47 -6.17
C ILE A 133 -22.13 -9.15 -6.98
N ASN A 134 -22.97 -8.25 -6.45
CA ASN A 134 -24.18 -7.80 -7.13
C ASN A 134 -23.78 -6.82 -8.26
N GLU A 135 -23.86 -7.29 -9.50
CA GLU A 135 -23.51 -6.50 -10.68
C GLU A 135 -24.40 -5.26 -10.87
N GLU A 136 -25.67 -5.36 -10.46
CA GLU A 136 -26.60 -4.24 -10.58
C GLU A 136 -26.22 -3.06 -9.69
N GLU A 137 -25.62 -3.34 -8.53
CA GLU A 137 -25.16 -2.30 -7.61
C GLU A 137 -23.70 -1.89 -7.92
N LEU A 138 -22.89 -2.85 -8.30
CA LEU A 138 -21.45 -2.63 -8.50
C LEU A 138 -21.16 -1.86 -9.78
N GLN A 139 -21.81 -2.19 -10.91
CA GLN A 139 -21.47 -1.62 -12.21
C GLN A 139 -21.63 -0.10 -12.27
N PRO A 140 -22.75 0.49 -11.78
CA PRO A 140 -22.88 1.94 -11.78
C PRO A 140 -21.81 2.63 -10.93
N LEU A 141 -21.43 2.03 -9.80
CA LEU A 141 -20.38 2.56 -8.93
C LEU A 141 -19.02 2.55 -9.64
N LEU A 142 -18.67 1.43 -10.27
CA LEU A 142 -17.43 1.29 -11.02
C LEU A 142 -17.36 2.29 -12.17
N ASP A 143 -18.43 2.46 -12.91
CA ASP A 143 -18.51 3.39 -14.03
C ASP A 143 -18.30 4.84 -13.54
N SER A 144 -18.91 5.19 -12.41
CA SER A 144 -18.74 6.51 -11.81
C SER A 144 -17.29 6.77 -11.37
N ILE A 145 -16.68 5.81 -10.69
CA ILE A 145 -15.30 5.94 -10.22
C ILE A 145 -14.32 6.06 -11.39
N LEU A 146 -14.49 5.22 -12.42
CA LEU A 146 -13.60 5.22 -13.58
C LEU A 146 -13.80 6.45 -14.47
N ALA A 147 -15.02 7.00 -14.55
CA ALA A 147 -15.29 8.21 -15.29
C ALA A 147 -14.59 9.44 -14.68
N ASP A 148 -14.54 9.52 -13.36
CA ASP A 148 -13.90 10.63 -12.65
C ASP A 148 -12.37 10.60 -12.76
N SER A 149 -11.79 9.53 -13.30
CA SER A 149 -10.34 9.36 -13.43
C SER A 149 -9.77 9.86 -14.78
N ILE A 150 -10.62 10.36 -15.68
CA ILE A 150 -10.19 10.84 -17.00
C ILE A 150 -9.86 12.33 -16.95
#